data_61da0c183d36c36e3a4c29f449e2ef05
#
_entry.id   61da0c183d36c36e3a4c29f449e2ef05
#
_cell.length_a   1.000
_cell.length_b   1.000
_cell.length_c   1.000
_cell.angle_alpha   90.00
_cell.angle_beta   90.00
_cell.angle_gamma   90.00
#
_symmetry.space_group_name_H-M   'P 1'
#
loop_
_entity.id
_entity.type
_entity.pdbx_description
1 polymer ?
#
loop_
_entity_poly.entity_id
_entity_poly.type
_entity_poly.pdbx_seq_one_letter_code
_entity_poly.pdbx_strand_id
1 'polypeptide(L)'
;MSNSHKKLMDILSCPTCHLAFSIKNKTCKHCERSYPEYDGIFAPINDLKIQEELKTLFIKEKTLKEKIKDFIPMPDERLWSQSSKKTINKILLEKNPQASDCYVVNMGSGVETFYKKVFRKYDSLIRIGIPHEGSVDVFADAMQLPLKSNSVDLFFSSSVIEHLPDPERAVSELFRTIKPGGLVYAEIPFIGAYHMAPNDYQRYTINGIESLFNRHGFDMVKKGICSGPINALLLLVQHAVVEAIPIGPIQYIFRLILTWLLHPFKYLDYIFNRFKWGEYLACNFYYLGRKPL
;
A
#
# COMPACT_ATOMS: atom_id res chain seq x y z
N MET A 1 5.65 -11.70 -21.52
CA MET A 1 5.26 -11.74 -20.11
C MET A 1 6.37 -11.08 -19.30
N SER A 2 6.02 -10.13 -18.41
CA SER A 2 7.00 -9.53 -17.50
C SER A 2 7.51 -10.57 -16.48
N ASN A 3 8.64 -10.28 -15.85
CA ASN A 3 9.22 -11.16 -14.83
C ASN A 3 8.31 -11.26 -13.58
N SER A 4 7.65 -10.15 -13.20
CA SER A 4 6.63 -10.13 -12.14
C SER A 4 5.45 -11.05 -12.43
N HIS A 5 4.95 -11.03 -13.67
CA HIS A 5 3.83 -11.87 -14.07
C HIS A 5 4.17 -13.36 -14.01
N LYS A 6 5.39 -13.73 -14.43
CA LYS A 6 5.85 -15.15 -14.33
C LYS A 6 5.88 -15.59 -12.86
N LYS A 7 6.48 -14.80 -11.99
CA LYS A 7 6.54 -15.06 -10.53
C LYS A 7 5.14 -15.12 -9.89
N LEU A 8 4.23 -14.24 -10.30
CA LEU A 8 2.85 -14.27 -9.81
C LEU A 8 2.18 -15.62 -10.10
N MET A 9 2.38 -16.16 -11.32
CA MET A 9 1.80 -17.45 -11.72
C MET A 9 2.24 -18.59 -10.81
N ASP A 10 3.46 -18.56 -10.30
CA ASP A 10 4.00 -19.60 -9.42
C ASP A 10 3.32 -19.62 -8.05
N ILE A 11 2.90 -18.46 -7.55
CA ILE A 11 2.33 -18.31 -6.19
C ILE A 11 0.83 -18.06 -6.17
N LEU A 12 0.18 -17.89 -7.33
CA LEU A 12 -1.26 -17.64 -7.40
C LEU A 12 -2.06 -18.84 -6.91
N SER A 13 -3.13 -18.56 -6.17
CA SER A 13 -4.11 -19.57 -5.72
C SER A 13 -5.53 -19.01 -5.74
N CYS A 14 -6.51 -19.90 -5.67
CA CYS A 14 -7.90 -19.52 -5.52
C CYS A 14 -8.11 -18.83 -4.15
N PRO A 15 -8.69 -17.62 -4.09
CA PRO A 15 -8.92 -16.94 -2.82
C PRO A 15 -9.95 -17.63 -1.94
N THR A 16 -10.78 -18.53 -2.49
CA THR A 16 -11.82 -19.25 -1.74
C THR A 16 -11.30 -20.51 -1.08
N CYS A 17 -10.57 -21.35 -1.80
CA CYS A 17 -10.13 -22.66 -1.30
C CYS A 17 -8.60 -22.77 -1.16
N HIS A 18 -7.86 -21.74 -1.52
CA HIS A 18 -6.40 -21.59 -1.48
C HIS A 18 -5.62 -22.66 -2.27
N LEU A 19 -6.30 -23.44 -3.10
CA LEU A 19 -5.67 -24.43 -3.98
C LEU A 19 -5.16 -23.79 -5.27
N ALA A 20 -4.28 -24.51 -5.98
CA ALA A 20 -3.72 -24.06 -7.24
C ALA A 20 -4.80 -23.67 -8.24
N PHE A 21 -4.61 -22.52 -8.88
CA PHE A 21 -5.57 -21.90 -9.80
C PHE A 21 -4.95 -21.77 -11.19
N SER A 22 -5.76 -22.03 -12.23
CA SER A 22 -5.33 -21.81 -13.60
C SER A 22 -5.91 -20.50 -14.14
N ILE A 23 -5.07 -19.49 -14.35
CA ILE A 23 -5.48 -18.22 -14.99
C ILE A 23 -6.05 -18.45 -16.39
N LYS A 24 -5.53 -19.44 -17.14
CA LYS A 24 -5.97 -19.72 -18.51
C LYS A 24 -7.47 -19.99 -18.60
N ASN A 25 -8.04 -20.65 -17.59
CA ASN A 25 -9.45 -21.01 -17.57
C ASN A 25 -10.30 -20.04 -16.72
N LYS A 26 -9.65 -19.13 -15.98
CA LYS A 26 -10.33 -18.18 -15.05
C LYS A 26 -11.28 -18.84 -14.05
N THR A 27 -11.19 -20.15 -13.90
CA THR A 27 -12.06 -20.98 -13.05
C THR A 27 -11.21 -21.90 -12.17
N CYS A 28 -11.55 -21.96 -10.90
CA CYS A 28 -10.93 -22.89 -9.97
C CYS A 28 -11.49 -24.30 -10.22
N LYS A 29 -10.61 -25.26 -10.49
CA LYS A 29 -11.03 -26.66 -10.73
C LYS A 29 -11.57 -27.36 -9.48
N HIS A 30 -11.29 -26.83 -8.29
CA HIS A 30 -11.67 -27.47 -7.02
C HIS A 30 -13.02 -26.96 -6.47
N CYS A 31 -13.21 -25.62 -6.46
CA CYS A 31 -14.47 -25.02 -5.97
C CYS A 31 -15.35 -24.48 -7.10
N GLU A 32 -14.98 -24.71 -8.35
CA GLU A 32 -15.70 -24.34 -9.58
C GLU A 32 -16.02 -22.85 -9.75
N ARG A 33 -15.47 -21.98 -8.88
CA ARG A 33 -15.64 -20.54 -8.97
C ARG A 33 -14.88 -19.96 -10.15
N SER A 34 -15.58 -19.13 -10.92
CA SER A 34 -15.01 -18.34 -12.00
C SER A 34 -14.81 -16.90 -11.56
N TYR A 35 -13.74 -16.28 -12.04
CA TYR A 35 -13.35 -14.92 -11.70
C TYR A 35 -13.23 -14.06 -12.95
N PRO A 36 -13.63 -12.78 -12.89
CA PRO A 36 -13.59 -11.88 -14.02
C PRO A 36 -12.17 -11.38 -14.34
N GLU A 37 -12.09 -10.68 -15.43
CA GLU A 37 -10.94 -9.89 -15.87
C GLU A 37 -11.42 -8.50 -16.22
N TYR A 38 -10.66 -7.48 -15.87
CA TYR A 38 -10.94 -6.08 -16.21
C TYR A 38 -9.70 -5.49 -16.86
N ASP A 39 -9.87 -4.93 -18.06
CA ASP A 39 -8.77 -4.35 -18.85
C ASP A 39 -7.54 -5.26 -18.99
N GLY A 40 -7.78 -6.56 -19.22
CA GLY A 40 -6.71 -7.56 -19.36
C GLY A 40 -6.05 -7.99 -18.05
N ILE A 41 -6.53 -7.48 -16.90
CA ILE A 41 -5.99 -7.83 -15.57
C ILE A 41 -6.98 -8.75 -14.85
N PHE A 42 -6.48 -9.90 -14.42
CA PHE A 42 -7.26 -10.91 -13.73
C PHE A 42 -7.68 -10.44 -12.33
N ALA A 43 -8.94 -10.70 -11.96
CA ALA A 43 -9.56 -10.23 -10.72
C ALA A 43 -10.15 -11.38 -9.89
N PRO A 44 -9.33 -12.20 -9.22
CA PRO A 44 -9.81 -13.27 -8.34
C PRO A 44 -10.30 -12.71 -7.00
N ILE A 45 -11.43 -12.03 -7.03
CA ILE A 45 -12.06 -11.35 -5.90
C ILE A 45 -13.46 -11.93 -5.72
N ASN A 46 -13.81 -12.30 -4.48
CA ASN A 46 -15.13 -12.83 -4.15
C ASN A 46 -16.15 -11.73 -3.77
N ASP A 47 -15.67 -10.58 -3.29
CA ASP A 47 -16.55 -9.49 -2.87
C ASP A 47 -17.17 -8.79 -4.08
N LEU A 48 -18.51 -8.86 -4.16
CA LEU A 48 -19.29 -8.29 -5.25
C LEU A 48 -19.24 -6.75 -5.28
N LYS A 49 -19.09 -6.10 -4.11
CA LYS A 49 -18.97 -4.63 -4.05
C LYS A 49 -17.66 -4.19 -4.69
N ILE A 50 -16.56 -4.88 -4.37
CA ILE A 50 -15.25 -4.61 -4.99
C ILE A 50 -15.31 -4.87 -6.49
N GLN A 51 -15.97 -5.93 -6.95
CA GLN A 51 -16.15 -6.19 -8.39
C GLN A 51 -16.92 -5.07 -9.09
N GLU A 52 -17.97 -4.53 -8.48
CA GLU A 52 -18.73 -3.40 -9.03
C GLU A 52 -17.88 -2.11 -9.05
N GLU A 53 -17.10 -1.84 -8.00
CA GLU A 53 -16.14 -0.72 -7.98
C GLU A 53 -15.14 -0.83 -9.13
N LEU A 54 -14.57 -2.02 -9.38
CA LEU A 54 -13.65 -2.25 -10.48
C LEU A 54 -14.30 -1.97 -11.84
N LYS A 55 -15.53 -2.40 -12.06
CA LYS A 55 -16.25 -2.10 -13.30
C LYS A 55 -16.38 -0.59 -13.53
N THR A 56 -16.71 0.17 -12.47
CA THR A 56 -16.89 1.62 -12.57
C THR A 56 -15.58 2.38 -12.79
N LEU A 57 -14.47 1.89 -12.24
CA LEU A 57 -13.14 2.50 -12.40
C LEU A 57 -12.67 2.52 -13.86
N PHE A 58 -12.95 1.47 -14.64
CA PHE A 58 -12.52 1.34 -16.03
C PHE A 58 -13.47 2.00 -17.05
N ILE A 59 -14.70 2.32 -16.63
CA ILE A 59 -15.67 3.01 -17.50
C ILE A 59 -15.50 4.54 -17.45
N LYS A 60 -14.86 5.06 -16.39
CA LYS A 60 -14.78 6.50 -16.15
C LYS A 60 -13.66 7.15 -16.96
N GLU A 61 -14.02 7.96 -17.96
CA GLU A 61 -13.05 8.84 -18.61
C GLU A 61 -12.44 9.82 -17.61
N LYS A 62 -11.14 10.07 -17.76
CA LYS A 62 -10.45 11.10 -16.96
C LYS A 62 -11.15 12.44 -17.11
N THR A 63 -11.56 13.00 -16.00
CA THR A 63 -12.14 14.35 -15.95
C THR A 63 -11.10 15.40 -16.36
N LEU A 64 -11.57 16.57 -16.79
CA LEU A 64 -10.67 17.71 -17.10
C LEU A 64 -9.72 18.03 -15.93
N LYS A 65 -10.22 17.88 -14.69
CA LYS A 65 -9.46 18.09 -13.43
C LYS A 65 -8.29 17.09 -13.29
N GLU A 66 -8.50 15.85 -13.67
CA GLU A 66 -7.45 14.80 -13.67
C GLU A 66 -6.44 15.01 -14.80
N LYS A 67 -6.88 15.47 -15.98
CA LYS A 67 -5.98 15.85 -17.09
C LYS A 67 -5.08 17.04 -16.71
N ILE A 68 -5.61 18.03 -15.98
CA ILE A 68 -4.83 19.19 -15.49
C ILE A 68 -3.82 18.76 -14.43
N LYS A 69 -4.18 17.83 -13.53
CA LYS A 69 -3.24 17.26 -12.54
C LYS A 69 -2.03 16.58 -13.19
N ASP A 70 -2.24 15.89 -14.31
CA ASP A 70 -1.15 15.25 -15.06
C ASP A 70 -0.16 16.27 -15.65
N PHE A 71 -0.62 17.50 -15.91
CA PHE A 71 0.19 18.56 -16.55
C PHE A 71 0.97 19.44 -15.57
N ILE A 72 0.48 19.60 -14.33
CA ILE A 72 1.15 20.41 -13.29
C ILE A 72 1.77 19.48 -12.27
N PRO A 73 3.12 19.34 -12.22
CA PRO A 73 3.77 18.47 -11.26
C PRO A 73 3.54 19.01 -9.84
N MET A 74 2.86 18.22 -9.02
CA MET A 74 2.75 18.49 -7.58
C MET A 74 4.03 18.02 -6.89
N PRO A 75 4.62 18.80 -5.98
CA PRO A 75 5.73 18.34 -5.17
C PRO A 75 5.26 17.18 -4.28
N ASP A 76 6.16 16.24 -4.05
CA ASP A 76 5.88 15.11 -3.15
C ASP A 76 5.54 15.63 -1.74
N GLU A 77 4.29 15.45 -1.32
CA GLU A 77 3.79 15.96 -0.05
C GLU A 77 4.39 15.22 1.14
N ARG A 78 4.82 13.98 0.97
CA ARG A 78 5.36 13.15 2.06
C ARG A 78 6.89 13.16 2.08
N LEU A 79 7.46 13.16 3.27
CA LEU A 79 8.88 12.96 3.51
C LEU A 79 9.11 11.71 4.34
N TRP A 80 9.62 10.66 3.70
CA TRP A 80 10.02 9.45 4.43
C TRP A 80 11.26 9.67 5.28
N SER A 81 11.21 9.20 6.50
CA SER A 81 12.32 9.27 7.44
C SER A 81 13.54 8.49 6.92
N GLN A 82 14.73 8.88 7.37
CA GLN A 82 15.95 8.14 7.07
C GLN A 82 15.89 6.71 7.62
N SER A 83 15.21 6.51 8.75
CA SER A 83 15.04 5.19 9.37
C SER A 83 14.22 4.25 8.47
N SER A 84 13.08 4.71 7.96
CA SER A 84 12.24 3.97 7.01
C SER A 84 13.03 3.61 5.75
N LYS A 85 13.65 4.62 5.08
CA LYS A 85 14.44 4.41 3.87
C LYS A 85 15.57 3.40 4.05
N LYS A 86 16.34 3.50 5.13
CA LYS A 86 17.43 2.56 5.45
C LYS A 86 16.89 1.16 5.70
N THR A 87 15.74 1.03 6.38
CA THR A 87 15.11 -0.25 6.65
C THR A 87 14.70 -0.92 5.35
N ILE A 88 13.97 -0.23 4.47
CA ILE A 88 13.55 -0.76 3.17
C ILE A 88 14.75 -1.19 2.32
N ASN A 89 15.76 -0.34 2.18
CA ASN A 89 16.96 -0.67 1.41
C ASN A 89 17.65 -1.92 1.97
N LYS A 90 17.76 -2.04 3.31
CA LYS A 90 18.38 -3.21 3.95
C LYS A 90 17.62 -4.50 3.64
N ILE A 91 16.28 -4.51 3.80
CA ILE A 91 15.49 -5.72 3.54
C ILE A 91 15.46 -6.10 2.07
N LEU A 92 15.48 -5.13 1.15
CA LEU A 92 15.57 -5.40 -0.28
C LEU A 92 16.93 -5.99 -0.69
N LEU A 93 18.02 -5.52 -0.07
CA LEU A 93 19.34 -6.11 -0.27
C LEU A 93 19.42 -7.54 0.30
N GLU A 94 18.85 -7.76 1.49
CA GLU A 94 18.81 -9.08 2.16
C GLU A 94 18.00 -10.10 1.35
N LYS A 95 16.81 -9.71 0.87
CA LYS A 95 15.89 -10.60 0.17
C LYS A 95 16.19 -10.77 -1.32
N ASN A 96 16.98 -9.88 -1.92
CA ASN A 96 17.34 -9.90 -3.34
C ASN A 96 16.13 -10.19 -4.27
N PRO A 97 15.23 -9.23 -4.50
CA PRO A 97 14.01 -9.45 -5.28
C PRO A 97 14.22 -9.98 -6.72
N GLN A 98 15.43 -9.81 -7.27
CA GLN A 98 15.78 -10.29 -8.61
C GLN A 98 16.09 -11.78 -8.65
N ALA A 99 16.35 -12.42 -7.49
CA ALA A 99 16.52 -13.88 -7.45
C ALA A 99 15.26 -14.59 -7.93
N SER A 100 15.40 -15.67 -8.67
CA SER A 100 14.30 -16.41 -9.30
C SER A 100 13.33 -17.02 -8.27
N ASP A 101 13.84 -17.38 -7.10
CA ASP A 101 13.15 -18.04 -6.00
C ASP A 101 12.66 -17.09 -4.90
N CYS A 102 12.92 -15.78 -5.04
CA CYS A 102 12.46 -14.76 -4.13
C CYS A 102 11.17 -14.08 -4.64
N TYR A 103 10.12 -14.13 -3.87
CA TYR A 103 8.80 -13.57 -4.17
C TYR A 103 8.54 -12.35 -3.29
N VAL A 104 8.60 -11.17 -3.89
CA VAL A 104 8.32 -9.89 -3.22
C VAL A 104 7.01 -9.33 -3.75
N VAL A 105 6.09 -9.04 -2.84
CA VAL A 105 4.75 -8.54 -3.17
C VAL A 105 4.56 -7.14 -2.61
N ASN A 106 4.07 -6.21 -3.44
CA ASN A 106 3.61 -4.90 -3.03
C ASN A 106 2.08 -4.85 -3.09
N MET A 107 1.45 -4.71 -1.93
CA MET A 107 0.02 -4.58 -1.77
C MET A 107 -0.37 -3.11 -1.72
N GLY A 108 -1.38 -2.72 -2.52
CA GLY A 108 -1.81 -1.33 -2.63
C GLY A 108 -0.85 -0.49 -3.46
N SER A 109 -0.45 -0.97 -4.64
CA SER A 109 0.55 -0.35 -5.52
C SER A 109 0.10 0.98 -6.17
N GLY A 110 -0.71 1.77 -5.46
CA GLY A 110 -1.07 3.13 -5.85
C GLY A 110 0.10 4.12 -5.89
N VAL A 111 -0.20 5.37 -5.75
CA VAL A 111 0.51 6.60 -6.12
C VAL A 111 1.87 6.89 -5.46
N GLU A 112 2.54 5.98 -4.80
CA GLU A 112 3.68 6.33 -3.96
C GLU A 112 4.97 6.59 -4.74
N THR A 113 5.35 7.86 -4.84
CA THR A 113 6.52 8.33 -5.58
C THR A 113 7.85 7.78 -5.07
N PHE A 114 8.00 7.57 -3.76
CA PHE A 114 9.23 6.98 -3.20
C PHE A 114 9.36 5.52 -3.59
N TYR A 115 8.31 4.74 -3.39
CA TYR A 115 8.31 3.33 -3.76
C TYR A 115 8.43 3.11 -5.26
N LYS A 116 7.82 3.97 -6.08
CA LYS A 116 8.05 3.93 -7.53
C LYS A 116 9.53 4.02 -7.88
N LYS A 117 10.30 4.89 -7.23
CA LYS A 117 11.75 5.03 -7.47
C LYS A 117 12.54 3.82 -7.00
N VAL A 118 12.20 3.27 -5.84
CA VAL A 118 12.86 2.08 -5.27
C VAL A 118 12.49 0.84 -6.08
N PHE A 119 11.21 0.62 -6.34
CA PHE A 119 10.71 -0.60 -6.98
C PHE A 119 10.85 -0.63 -8.50
N ARG A 120 11.06 0.52 -9.17
CA ARG A 120 11.41 0.53 -10.61
C ARG A 120 12.68 -0.24 -10.94
N LYS A 121 13.54 -0.43 -9.96
CA LYS A 121 14.78 -1.22 -10.11
C LYS A 121 14.52 -2.73 -10.10
N TYR A 122 13.32 -3.15 -9.71
CA TYR A 122 12.94 -4.54 -9.54
C TYR A 122 11.73 -4.86 -10.41
N ASP A 123 11.98 -5.32 -11.62
CA ASP A 123 10.97 -5.77 -12.60
C ASP A 123 10.26 -7.07 -12.19
N SER A 124 10.80 -7.75 -11.19
CA SER A 124 10.27 -8.98 -10.60
C SER A 124 9.32 -8.77 -9.42
N LEU A 125 9.06 -7.50 -9.02
CA LEU A 125 8.12 -7.18 -7.96
C LEU A 125 6.69 -7.42 -8.42
N ILE A 126 5.95 -8.22 -7.66
CA ILE A 126 4.53 -8.52 -7.91
C ILE A 126 3.69 -7.39 -7.27
N ARG A 127 2.79 -6.80 -8.05
CA ARG A 127 1.88 -5.72 -7.61
C ARG A 127 0.48 -6.25 -7.53
N ILE A 128 -0.12 -6.14 -6.34
CA ILE A 128 -1.48 -6.59 -6.10
C ILE A 128 -2.30 -5.49 -5.43
N GLY A 129 -3.61 -5.53 -5.60
CA GLY A 129 -4.54 -4.63 -4.92
C GLY A 129 -5.63 -4.11 -5.85
N ILE A 130 -6.34 -3.08 -5.38
CA ILE A 130 -7.33 -2.33 -6.14
C ILE A 130 -6.69 -0.98 -6.44
N PRO A 131 -6.29 -0.68 -7.68
CA PRO A 131 -5.63 0.57 -7.99
C PRO A 131 -6.65 1.70 -8.05
N HIS A 132 -6.36 2.79 -7.36
CA HIS A 132 -6.95 4.09 -7.66
C HIS A 132 -6.14 4.81 -8.74
N GLU A 133 -4.84 4.59 -8.79
CA GLU A 133 -3.89 5.04 -9.81
C GLU A 133 -2.73 4.03 -9.88
N GLY A 134 -2.27 3.71 -11.08
CA GLY A 134 -1.13 2.80 -11.29
C GLY A 134 -1.52 1.44 -11.86
N SER A 135 -0.52 0.61 -12.13
CA SER A 135 -0.69 -0.74 -12.66
C SER A 135 -0.52 -1.79 -11.58
N VAL A 136 -1.40 -2.79 -11.59
CA VAL A 136 -1.27 -4.02 -10.81
C VAL A 136 -1.05 -5.21 -11.75
N ASP A 137 -0.44 -6.27 -11.24
CA ASP A 137 -0.28 -7.53 -11.97
C ASP A 137 -1.54 -8.42 -11.79
N VAL A 138 -2.25 -8.23 -10.66
CA VAL A 138 -3.53 -8.88 -10.37
C VAL A 138 -4.37 -8.02 -9.42
N PHE A 139 -5.67 -7.93 -9.65
CA PHE A 139 -6.58 -7.36 -8.68
C PHE A 139 -6.75 -8.31 -7.49
N ALA A 140 -6.69 -7.78 -6.28
CA ALA A 140 -6.78 -8.58 -5.08
C ALA A 140 -7.46 -7.83 -3.94
N ASP A 141 -8.32 -8.54 -3.22
CA ASP A 141 -8.80 -8.12 -1.91
C ASP A 141 -7.73 -8.50 -0.85
N ALA A 142 -7.26 -7.50 -0.10
CA ALA A 142 -6.28 -7.70 0.95
C ALA A 142 -6.78 -8.62 2.09
N MET A 143 -8.10 -8.67 2.28
CA MET A 143 -8.74 -9.54 3.28
C MET A 143 -8.93 -10.99 2.78
N GLN A 144 -8.61 -11.26 1.50
CA GLN A 144 -8.70 -12.58 0.90
C GLN A 144 -7.72 -12.73 -0.26
N LEU A 145 -6.44 -12.82 0.06
CA LEU A 145 -5.36 -12.79 -0.91
C LEU A 145 -5.37 -14.03 -1.84
N PRO A 146 -5.31 -13.85 -3.17
CA PRO A 146 -5.26 -14.95 -4.13
C PRO A 146 -3.85 -15.55 -4.24
N LEU A 147 -3.20 -15.80 -3.11
CA LEU A 147 -1.84 -16.29 -3.02
C LEU A 147 -1.77 -17.58 -2.18
N LYS A 148 -0.91 -18.48 -2.56
CA LYS A 148 -0.65 -19.72 -1.80
C LYS A 148 -0.13 -19.41 -0.40
N SER A 149 -0.44 -20.26 0.56
CA SER A 149 0.16 -20.20 1.89
C SER A 149 1.68 -20.41 1.80
N ASN A 150 2.44 -19.71 2.65
CA ASN A 150 3.90 -19.83 2.74
C ASN A 150 4.63 -19.68 1.39
N SER A 151 4.21 -18.71 0.57
CA SER A 151 4.77 -18.52 -0.77
C SER A 151 5.54 -17.21 -0.95
N VAL A 152 5.34 -16.21 -0.09
CA VAL A 152 5.91 -14.87 -0.21
C VAL A 152 7.08 -14.68 0.75
N ASP A 153 8.21 -14.15 0.26
CA ASP A 153 9.39 -13.87 1.07
C ASP A 153 9.33 -12.51 1.76
N LEU A 154 8.71 -11.54 1.10
CA LEU A 154 8.59 -10.17 1.59
C LEU A 154 7.31 -9.51 1.09
N PHE A 155 6.50 -9.00 2.01
CA PHE A 155 5.35 -8.16 1.72
C PHE A 155 5.63 -6.70 2.04
N PHE A 156 5.28 -5.82 1.10
CA PHE A 156 5.14 -4.37 1.35
C PHE A 156 3.66 -4.01 1.37
N SER A 157 3.25 -3.23 2.39
CA SER A 157 1.93 -2.64 2.49
C SER A 157 2.08 -1.20 2.98
N SER A 158 1.76 -0.23 2.14
CA SER A 158 1.87 1.17 2.51
C SER A 158 0.55 1.86 2.30
N SER A 159 0.00 2.43 3.37
CA SER A 159 -1.29 3.13 3.38
C SER A 159 -2.41 2.29 2.76
N VAL A 160 -2.58 1.05 3.24
CA VAL A 160 -3.64 0.12 2.81
C VAL A 160 -4.50 -0.33 3.98
N ILE A 161 -3.87 -0.68 5.09
CA ILE A 161 -4.55 -1.33 6.23
C ILE A 161 -5.61 -0.42 6.85
N GLU A 162 -5.39 0.89 6.83
CA GLU A 162 -6.35 1.90 7.29
C GLU A 162 -7.64 1.94 6.48
N HIS A 163 -7.60 1.50 5.24
CA HIS A 163 -8.72 1.49 4.29
C HIS A 163 -9.51 0.18 4.30
N LEU A 164 -9.13 -0.76 5.13
CA LEU A 164 -9.80 -2.05 5.21
C LEU A 164 -10.82 -2.06 6.35
N PRO A 165 -12.05 -2.52 6.10
CA PRO A 165 -13.06 -2.64 7.15
C PRO A 165 -12.69 -3.69 8.21
N ASP A 166 -11.89 -4.70 7.86
CA ASP A 166 -11.39 -5.74 8.75
C ASP A 166 -9.87 -5.93 8.61
N PRO A 167 -9.05 -5.11 9.29
CA PRO A 167 -7.60 -5.20 9.24
C PRO A 167 -7.04 -6.48 9.88
N GLU A 168 -7.75 -7.07 10.85
CA GLU A 168 -7.35 -8.33 11.48
C GLU A 168 -7.32 -9.45 10.42
N ARG A 169 -8.36 -9.51 9.59
CA ARG A 169 -8.42 -10.47 8.49
C ARG A 169 -7.31 -10.26 7.46
N ALA A 170 -7.00 -9.01 7.13
CA ALA A 170 -5.92 -8.71 6.19
C ALA A 170 -4.55 -9.14 6.75
N VAL A 171 -4.26 -8.85 8.03
CA VAL A 171 -3.01 -9.27 8.66
C VAL A 171 -2.92 -10.79 8.80
N SER A 172 -4.04 -11.47 9.05
CA SER A 172 -4.11 -12.94 9.00
C SER A 172 -3.74 -13.50 7.64
N GLU A 173 -4.22 -12.89 6.54
CA GLU A 173 -3.88 -13.27 5.17
C GLU A 173 -2.41 -13.00 4.83
N LEU A 174 -1.85 -11.89 5.29
CA LEU A 174 -0.41 -11.64 5.20
C LEU A 174 0.39 -12.74 5.92
N PHE A 175 -0.02 -13.10 7.13
CA PHE A 175 0.63 -14.17 7.89
C PHE A 175 0.52 -15.53 7.21
N ARG A 176 -0.65 -15.86 6.66
CA ARG A 176 -0.87 -17.11 5.92
C ARG A 176 0.06 -17.21 4.71
N THR A 177 0.18 -16.13 3.93
CA THR A 177 0.88 -16.14 2.64
C THR A 177 2.39 -16.01 2.76
N ILE A 178 2.89 -15.34 3.80
CA ILE A 178 4.32 -15.18 4.05
C ILE A 178 4.94 -16.52 4.48
N LYS A 179 6.12 -16.84 3.93
CA LYS A 179 6.92 -18.02 4.31
C LYS A 179 7.39 -17.91 5.77
N PRO A 180 7.62 -19.03 6.48
CA PRO A 180 8.40 -19.03 7.72
C PRO A 180 9.73 -18.29 7.50
N GLY A 181 10.12 -17.38 8.41
CA GLY A 181 11.29 -16.50 8.26
C GLY A 181 11.11 -15.34 7.28
N GLY A 182 9.98 -15.26 6.57
CA GLY A 182 9.65 -14.15 5.66
C GLY A 182 9.27 -12.88 6.43
N LEU A 183 9.21 -11.75 5.70
CA LEU A 183 9.06 -10.42 6.27
C LEU A 183 7.79 -9.72 5.79
N VAL A 184 7.22 -8.88 6.65
CA VAL A 184 6.21 -7.88 6.29
C VAL A 184 6.73 -6.50 6.66
N TYR A 185 6.67 -5.56 5.73
CA TYR A 185 6.89 -4.14 5.97
C TYR A 185 5.58 -3.40 5.72
N ALA A 186 5.05 -2.76 6.76
CA ALA A 186 3.81 -2.01 6.69
C ALA A 186 4.02 -0.55 7.10
N GLU A 187 3.35 0.37 6.40
CA GLU A 187 3.23 1.77 6.80
C GLU A 187 1.76 2.10 6.98
N ILE A 188 1.45 2.73 8.13
CA ILE A 188 0.07 3.03 8.50
C ILE A 188 0.02 4.45 9.07
N PRO A 189 -0.98 5.28 8.69
CA PRO A 189 -1.13 6.62 9.20
C PRO A 189 -1.55 6.63 10.68
N PHE A 190 -1.06 7.67 11.38
CA PHE A 190 -1.47 7.98 12.74
C PHE A 190 -2.15 9.34 12.82
N ILE A 191 -1.44 10.44 12.51
CA ILE A 191 -2.05 11.75 12.44
C ILE A 191 -2.22 12.16 10.97
N GLY A 192 -3.46 12.22 10.53
CA GLY A 192 -3.80 12.58 9.16
C GLY A 192 -5.28 12.90 9.02
N ALA A 193 -5.59 13.75 8.05
CA ALA A 193 -6.96 14.05 7.69
C ALA A 193 -7.69 12.82 7.15
N TYR A 194 -9.02 12.85 7.24
CA TYR A 194 -9.89 11.85 6.57
C TYR A 194 -9.63 11.88 5.06
N HIS A 195 -9.33 10.74 4.47
CA HIS A 195 -8.98 10.65 3.05
C HIS A 195 -9.57 9.38 2.42
N MET A 196 -9.68 9.38 1.10
CA MET A 196 -10.26 8.25 0.34
C MET A 196 -11.66 7.81 0.82
N ALA A 197 -12.50 8.79 1.22
CA ALA A 197 -13.88 8.52 1.61
C ALA A 197 -14.64 7.71 0.54
N PRO A 198 -15.50 6.76 0.94
CA PRO A 198 -15.88 6.39 2.30
C PRO A 198 -14.96 5.35 2.97
N ASN A 199 -13.92 4.88 2.31
CA ASN A 199 -13.10 3.76 2.73
C ASN A 199 -11.87 4.22 3.55
N ASP A 200 -12.09 4.90 4.66
CA ASP A 200 -11.05 5.34 5.59
C ASP A 200 -11.51 5.06 7.02
N TYR A 201 -11.09 3.92 7.56
CA TYR A 201 -11.69 3.34 8.76
C TYR A 201 -10.86 3.58 10.03
N GLN A 202 -9.53 3.65 9.93
CA GLN A 202 -8.69 3.49 11.11
C GLN A 202 -7.42 4.34 11.08
N ARG A 203 -6.94 4.68 12.28
CA ARG A 203 -5.62 5.26 12.55
C ARG A 203 -4.96 4.46 13.66
N TYR A 204 -3.66 4.25 13.56
CA TYR A 204 -2.95 3.42 14.52
C TYR A 204 -1.81 4.18 15.19
N THR A 205 -1.71 4.07 16.52
CA THR A 205 -0.49 4.38 17.24
C THR A 205 0.60 3.35 16.92
N ILE A 206 1.86 3.69 17.19
CA ILE A 206 2.98 2.75 16.97
C ILE A 206 2.81 1.43 17.72
N ASN A 207 2.23 1.47 18.94
CA ASN A 207 1.94 0.28 19.73
C ASN A 207 0.68 -0.46 19.24
N GLY A 208 -0.28 0.27 18.67
CA GLY A 208 -1.46 -0.32 18.05
C GLY A 208 -1.10 -1.18 16.84
N ILE A 209 -0.16 -0.69 15.99
CA ILE A 209 0.36 -1.45 14.86
C ILE A 209 1.06 -2.73 15.34
N GLU A 210 1.98 -2.60 16.28
CA GLU A 210 2.69 -3.76 16.84
C GLU A 210 1.73 -4.78 17.44
N SER A 211 0.75 -4.34 18.22
CA SER A 211 -0.28 -5.21 18.79
C SER A 211 -1.08 -5.94 17.72
N LEU A 212 -1.47 -5.25 16.64
CA LEU A 212 -2.20 -5.84 15.52
C LEU A 212 -1.40 -6.99 14.87
N PHE A 213 -0.14 -6.76 14.54
CA PHE A 213 0.68 -7.78 13.89
C PHE A 213 1.09 -8.92 14.84
N ASN A 214 1.41 -8.61 16.11
CA ASN A 214 1.81 -9.61 17.09
C ASN A 214 0.67 -10.60 17.43
N ARG A 215 -0.60 -10.12 17.48
CA ARG A 215 -1.76 -11.01 17.67
C ARG A 215 -1.89 -12.07 16.57
N HIS A 216 -1.38 -11.77 15.37
CA HIS A 216 -1.36 -12.72 14.25
C HIS A 216 -0.08 -13.52 14.14
N GLY A 217 0.81 -13.46 15.15
CA GLY A 217 2.00 -14.30 15.25
C GLY A 217 3.26 -13.74 14.60
N PHE A 218 3.28 -12.47 14.16
CA PHE A 218 4.51 -11.84 13.70
C PHE A 218 5.38 -11.40 14.88
N ASP A 219 6.68 -11.69 14.80
CA ASP A 219 7.69 -11.12 15.69
C ASP A 219 8.10 -9.74 15.18
N MET A 220 8.05 -8.73 16.03
CA MET A 220 8.49 -7.37 15.72
C MET A 220 10.02 -7.34 15.55
N VAL A 221 10.50 -6.98 14.37
CA VAL A 221 11.92 -6.77 14.07
C VAL A 221 12.30 -5.32 14.28
N LYS A 222 11.47 -4.38 13.79
CA LYS A 222 11.70 -2.95 13.89
C LYS A 222 10.42 -2.16 13.69
N LYS A 223 10.29 -1.04 14.38
CA LYS A 223 9.22 -0.07 14.18
C LYS A 223 9.78 1.34 14.33
N GLY A 224 9.04 2.35 13.86
CA GLY A 224 9.44 3.75 14.02
C GLY A 224 8.63 4.70 13.17
N ILE A 225 9.02 5.97 13.20
CA ILE A 225 8.40 7.03 12.39
C ILE A 225 8.74 6.81 10.92
N CYS A 226 7.72 6.74 10.07
CA CYS A 226 7.87 6.77 8.63
C CYS A 226 7.84 8.20 8.10
N SER A 227 6.83 8.97 8.46
CA SER A 227 6.68 10.40 8.14
C SER A 227 6.43 11.18 9.43
N GLY A 228 7.10 12.31 9.61
CA GLY A 228 7.25 12.96 10.90
C GLY A 228 6.15 13.95 11.26
N PRO A 229 6.31 14.63 12.42
CA PRO A 229 5.31 15.52 12.99
C PRO A 229 5.10 16.81 12.18
N ILE A 230 6.15 17.34 11.57
CA ILE A 230 6.01 18.53 10.73
C ILE A 230 5.19 18.18 9.49
N ASN A 231 5.45 17.02 8.87
CA ASN A 231 4.65 16.57 7.74
C ASN A 231 3.16 16.42 8.12
N ALA A 232 2.87 15.86 9.31
CA ALA A 232 1.49 15.75 9.81
C ALA A 232 0.83 17.14 9.92
N LEU A 233 1.52 18.09 10.57
CA LEU A 233 1.02 19.47 10.74
C LEU A 233 0.75 20.15 9.38
N LEU A 234 1.70 20.06 8.45
CA LEU A 234 1.55 20.68 7.13
C LEU A 234 0.38 20.11 6.35
N LEU A 235 0.18 18.80 6.37
CA LEU A 235 -0.96 18.14 5.73
C LEU A 235 -2.29 18.55 6.38
N LEU A 236 -2.37 18.63 7.70
CA LEU A 236 -3.59 19.05 8.41
C LEU A 236 -3.93 20.52 8.10
N VAL A 237 -2.94 21.43 8.13
CA VAL A 237 -3.13 22.83 7.75
C VAL A 237 -3.60 22.95 6.30
N GLN A 238 -2.95 22.23 5.40
CA GLN A 238 -3.33 22.21 3.99
C GLN A 238 -4.77 21.74 3.80
N HIS A 239 -5.16 20.63 4.42
CA HIS A 239 -6.55 20.14 4.36
C HIS A 239 -7.53 21.14 4.96
N ALA A 240 -7.26 21.67 6.16
CA ALA A 240 -8.16 22.63 6.82
C ALA A 240 -8.43 23.87 5.96
N VAL A 241 -7.38 24.43 5.33
CA VAL A 241 -7.50 25.63 4.49
C VAL A 241 -8.19 25.30 3.16
N VAL A 242 -7.80 24.20 2.53
CA VAL A 242 -8.28 23.85 1.19
C VAL A 242 -9.73 23.40 1.21
N GLU A 243 -10.13 22.59 2.18
CA GLU A 243 -11.51 22.09 2.28
C GLU A 243 -12.51 23.18 2.76
N ALA A 244 -12.02 24.28 3.36
CA ALA A 244 -12.84 25.44 3.66
C ALA A 244 -13.27 26.24 2.41
N ILE A 245 -12.68 25.97 1.24
CA ILE A 245 -12.98 26.68 -0.01
C ILE A 245 -14.04 25.89 -0.80
N PRO A 246 -15.28 26.43 -0.97
CA PRO A 246 -16.37 25.67 -1.58
C PRO A 246 -16.30 25.61 -3.12
N ILE A 247 -15.42 26.37 -3.75
CA ILE A 247 -15.33 26.51 -5.21
C ILE A 247 -14.19 25.66 -5.76
N GLY A 248 -14.51 24.56 -6.43
CA GLY A 248 -13.55 23.54 -6.89
C GLY A 248 -12.33 24.05 -7.66
N PRO A 249 -12.44 24.93 -8.67
CA PRO A 249 -11.27 25.49 -9.37
C PRO A 249 -10.37 26.33 -8.47
N ILE A 250 -10.96 27.17 -7.61
CA ILE A 250 -10.23 28.02 -6.65
C ILE A 250 -9.57 27.14 -5.59
N GLN A 251 -10.28 26.15 -5.07
CA GLN A 251 -9.76 25.15 -4.14
C GLN A 251 -8.50 24.47 -4.71
N TYR A 252 -8.51 24.09 -5.98
CA TYR A 252 -7.36 23.47 -6.63
C TYR A 252 -6.15 24.40 -6.73
N ILE A 253 -6.37 25.67 -7.10
CA ILE A 253 -5.29 26.68 -7.19
C ILE A 253 -4.69 26.92 -5.80
N PHE A 254 -5.52 27.08 -4.77
CA PHE A 254 -5.06 27.25 -3.39
C PHE A 254 -4.27 26.02 -2.90
N ARG A 255 -4.73 24.80 -3.22
CA ARG A 255 -4.00 23.56 -2.90
C ARG A 255 -2.61 23.60 -3.55
N LEU A 256 -2.52 23.96 -4.81
CA LEU A 256 -1.26 24.03 -5.53
C LEU A 256 -0.29 25.03 -4.89
N ILE A 257 -0.75 26.27 -4.66
CA ILE A 257 0.05 27.33 -4.03
C ILE A 257 0.52 26.91 -2.63
N LEU A 258 -0.40 26.41 -1.81
CA LEU A 258 -0.11 26.03 -0.44
C LEU A 258 0.85 24.83 -0.37
N THR A 259 0.69 23.86 -1.26
CA THR A 259 1.62 22.73 -1.35
C THR A 259 3.04 23.19 -1.66
N TRP A 260 3.23 24.07 -2.65
CA TRP A 260 4.53 24.61 -2.99
C TRP A 260 5.13 25.47 -1.87
N LEU A 261 4.32 26.30 -1.22
CA LEU A 261 4.75 27.15 -0.10
C LEU A 261 5.19 26.32 1.12
N LEU A 262 4.43 25.26 1.44
CA LEU A 262 4.68 24.43 2.62
C LEU A 262 5.75 23.35 2.37
N HIS A 263 6.00 22.99 1.11
CA HIS A 263 6.91 21.91 0.73
C HIS A 263 8.30 21.98 1.39
N PRO A 264 8.99 23.12 1.47
CA PRO A 264 10.32 23.19 2.10
C PRO A 264 10.32 22.83 3.58
N PHE A 265 9.23 23.14 4.30
CA PHE A 265 9.17 22.95 5.74
C PHE A 265 9.15 21.47 6.15
N LYS A 266 8.69 20.57 5.29
CA LYS A 266 8.71 19.14 5.60
C LYS A 266 10.11 18.60 5.92
N TYR A 267 11.18 19.23 5.39
CA TYR A 267 12.56 18.84 5.66
C TYR A 267 13.00 19.04 7.11
N LEU A 268 12.26 19.85 7.88
CA LEU A 268 12.45 19.97 9.33
C LEU A 268 12.25 18.62 10.04
N ASP A 269 11.50 17.72 9.46
CA ASP A 269 11.33 16.35 10.00
C ASP A 269 12.65 15.56 10.07
N TYR A 270 13.68 15.93 9.32
CA TYR A 270 15.01 15.34 9.52
C TYR A 270 15.62 15.65 10.90
N ILE A 271 15.20 16.74 11.50
CA ILE A 271 15.58 17.16 12.85
C ILE A 271 14.60 16.57 13.85
N PHE A 272 13.30 16.82 13.65
CA PHE A 272 12.25 16.50 14.63
C PHE A 272 12.03 15.00 14.82
N ASN A 273 12.26 14.17 13.81
CA ASN A 273 12.20 12.70 13.92
C ASN A 273 13.29 12.10 14.85
N ARG A 274 14.25 12.89 15.32
CA ARG A 274 15.29 12.44 16.27
C ARG A 274 14.83 12.53 17.72
N PHE A 275 13.78 13.29 17.98
CA PHE A 275 13.27 13.49 19.34
C PHE A 275 12.15 12.50 19.64
N LYS A 276 12.11 11.98 20.89
CA LYS A 276 11.05 11.05 21.32
C LYS A 276 9.63 11.60 21.15
N TRP A 277 9.44 12.91 21.35
CA TRP A 277 8.13 13.52 21.17
C TRP A 277 7.63 13.49 19.71
N GLY A 278 8.51 13.27 18.73
CA GLY A 278 8.12 13.05 17.34
C GLY A 278 7.14 11.89 17.16
N GLU A 279 7.19 10.88 18.03
CA GLU A 279 6.25 9.76 18.00
C GLU A 279 4.82 10.17 18.39
N TYR A 280 4.66 11.20 19.25
CA TYR A 280 3.32 11.66 19.66
C TYR A 280 2.55 12.37 18.54
N LEU A 281 3.27 12.90 17.54
CA LEU A 281 2.70 13.69 16.46
C LEU A 281 3.10 13.19 15.07
N ALA A 282 3.61 11.98 14.95
CA ALA A 282 4.02 11.41 13.67
C ALA A 282 2.83 11.33 12.69
N CYS A 283 3.09 11.60 11.41
CA CYS A 283 2.11 11.41 10.36
C CYS A 283 1.83 9.93 10.13
N ASN A 284 2.90 9.16 9.92
CA ASN A 284 2.84 7.71 9.66
C ASN A 284 3.90 6.98 10.45
N PHE A 285 3.58 5.77 10.87
CA PHE A 285 4.54 4.81 11.41
C PHE A 285 4.85 3.71 10.41
N TYR A 286 6.03 3.10 10.54
CA TYR A 286 6.34 1.84 9.88
C TYR A 286 6.54 0.72 10.90
N TYR A 287 6.21 -0.48 10.47
CA TYR A 287 6.39 -1.74 11.17
C TYR A 287 7.10 -2.72 10.25
N LEU A 288 8.11 -3.39 10.75
CA LEU A 288 8.78 -4.52 10.13
C LEU A 288 8.60 -5.73 11.03
N GLY A 289 7.85 -6.71 10.58
CA GLY A 289 7.62 -7.97 11.26
C GLY A 289 8.24 -9.15 10.52
N ARG A 290 8.51 -10.20 11.26
CA ARG A 290 8.99 -11.50 10.75
C ARG A 290 8.01 -12.59 11.14
N LYS A 291 7.65 -13.45 10.20
CA LYS A 291 6.97 -14.70 10.54
C LYS A 291 7.99 -15.66 11.17
N PRO A 292 7.74 -16.24 12.35
CA PRO A 292 8.61 -17.26 12.96
C PRO A 292 8.91 -18.43 11.99
N LEU A 293 10.01 -19.15 12.28
CA LEU A 293 10.42 -20.35 11.51
C LEU A 293 9.49 -21.53 11.76
#